data_e36a0da2635301317c2d0dd011332d88
#
_entry.id   e36a0da2635301317c2d0dd011332d88
#
_cell.length_a   1.000
_cell.length_b   1.000
_cell.length_c   1.000
_cell.angle_alpha   90.00
_cell.angle_beta   90.00
_cell.angle_gamma   90.00
#
_symmetry.space_group_name_H-M   'P 1'
#
loop_
_entity.id
_entity.type
_entity.pdbx_description
1 polymer ?
#
loop_
_entity_poly.entity_id
_entity_poly.type
_entity_poly.pdbx_seq_one_letter_code
_entity_poly.pdbx_strand_id
1 'polypeptide(L)'
;MARYVIDAPTLLHVIAEGVEIDAAHQLVAPNIIRSQALTLLLGAVRAGELGETEALARHERMTELKMRLLGDRVSRRTAWKIAREHGWDTTYDAEYLAVCRLQADALVTVDEAF
;
A
#
# COMPACT_ATOMS: atom_id res chain seq x y z
N MET A 1 16.95 -7.00 10.50
CA MET A 1 16.19 -6.16 9.56
C MET A 1 14.90 -6.86 9.15
N ALA A 2 13.78 -6.17 9.23
CA ALA A 2 12.49 -6.73 8.81
C ALA A 2 11.96 -6.01 7.57
N ARG A 3 11.21 -6.75 6.76
CA ARG A 3 10.51 -6.21 5.60
C ARG A 3 9.00 -6.29 5.86
N TYR A 4 8.33 -5.16 5.74
CA TYR A 4 6.90 -5.07 5.98
C TYR A 4 6.18 -4.60 4.72
N VAL A 5 5.13 -5.32 4.35
CA VAL A 5 4.18 -4.86 3.33
C VAL A 5 3.17 -3.95 4.02
N ILE A 6 2.90 -2.80 3.43
CA ILE A 6 1.82 -1.91 3.87
C ILE A 6 0.85 -1.72 2.70
N ASP A 7 -0.42 -1.52 3.03
CA ASP A 7 -1.44 -1.20 2.03
C ASP A 7 -1.62 0.32 1.88
N ALA A 8 -2.47 0.75 0.94
CA ALA A 8 -2.64 2.17 0.66
C ALA A 8 -3.23 2.95 1.85
N PRO A 9 -4.25 2.45 2.58
CA PRO A 9 -4.72 3.16 3.77
C PRO A 9 -3.64 3.32 4.83
N THR A 10 -2.80 2.31 5.02
CA THR A 10 -1.69 2.36 5.98
C THR A 10 -0.63 3.36 5.55
N LEU A 11 -0.29 3.41 4.27
CA LEU A 11 0.63 4.40 3.72
C LEU A 11 0.13 5.82 4.01
N LEU A 12 -1.15 6.08 3.77
CA LEU A 12 -1.75 7.40 4.03
C LEU A 12 -1.75 7.73 5.52
N HIS A 13 -1.97 6.74 6.38
CA HIS A 13 -1.89 6.91 7.83
C HIS A 13 -0.47 7.31 8.27
N VAL A 14 0.53 6.61 7.76
CA VAL A 14 1.94 6.90 8.06
C VAL A 14 2.29 8.33 7.67
N ILE A 15 1.84 8.77 6.50
CA ILE A 15 2.10 10.13 6.01
C ILE A 15 1.35 11.18 6.84
N ALA A 16 0.06 10.93 7.13
CA ALA A 16 -0.77 11.88 7.87
C ALA A 16 -0.28 12.08 9.31
N GLU A 17 0.13 11.01 9.96
CA GLU A 17 0.56 11.03 11.37
C GLU A 17 2.06 11.29 11.53
N GLY A 18 2.81 11.38 10.44
CA GLY A 18 4.26 11.60 10.49
C GLY A 18 5.01 10.47 11.17
N VAL A 19 4.54 9.24 11.01
CA VAL A 19 5.17 8.07 11.62
C VAL A 19 6.57 7.86 11.02
N GLU A 20 7.57 7.76 11.88
CA GLU A 20 8.92 7.46 11.44
C GLU A 20 9.13 5.96 11.33
N ILE A 21 9.77 5.54 10.24
CA ILE A 21 10.11 4.14 10.01
C ILE A 21 11.57 3.94 10.39
N ASP A 22 11.82 3.00 11.31
CA ASP A 22 13.18 2.66 11.71
C ASP A 22 14.00 2.26 10.48
N ALA A 23 15.20 2.84 10.35
CA ALA A 23 16.09 2.57 9.21
C ALA A 23 16.49 1.09 9.09
N ALA A 24 16.35 0.31 10.17
CA ALA A 24 16.60 -1.13 10.13
C ALA A 24 15.50 -1.90 9.40
N HIS A 25 14.34 -1.28 9.15
CA HIS A 25 13.21 -1.93 8.48
C HIS A 25 13.04 -1.39 7.07
N GLN A 26 12.48 -2.22 6.20
CA GLN A 26 12.18 -1.87 4.83
C GLN A 26 10.69 -2.01 4.57
N LEU A 27 10.09 -0.98 3.97
CA LEU A 27 8.72 -1.05 3.48
C LEU A 27 8.71 -1.60 2.05
N VAL A 28 7.77 -2.49 1.79
CA VAL A 28 7.60 -3.14 0.49
C VAL A 28 6.12 -3.08 0.12
N ALA A 29 5.82 -2.92 -1.15
CA ALA A 29 4.43 -2.89 -1.61
C ALA A 29 4.35 -3.21 -3.09
N PRO A 30 3.16 -3.64 -3.58
CA PRO A 30 2.95 -3.75 -5.01
C PRO A 30 2.92 -2.36 -5.66
N ASN A 31 3.26 -2.29 -6.94
CA ASN A 31 3.31 -1.02 -7.68
C ASN A 31 2.01 -0.22 -7.61
N ILE A 32 0.87 -0.89 -7.52
CA ILE A 32 -0.45 -0.25 -7.52
C ILE A 32 -0.69 0.65 -6.29
N ILE A 33 0.11 0.50 -5.23
CA ILE A 33 -0.14 1.23 -3.98
C ILE A 33 -0.22 2.74 -4.19
N ARG A 34 0.63 3.31 -5.05
CA ARG A 34 0.64 4.76 -5.29
C ARG A 34 -0.64 5.24 -5.95
N SER A 35 -1.13 4.49 -6.94
CA SER A 35 -2.40 4.83 -7.59
C SER A 35 -3.58 4.65 -6.66
N GLN A 36 -3.58 3.62 -5.84
CA GLN A 36 -4.65 3.40 -4.86
C GLN A 36 -4.65 4.52 -3.80
N ALA A 37 -3.48 4.92 -3.31
CA ALA A 37 -3.37 6.01 -2.34
C ALA A 37 -3.85 7.33 -2.95
N LEU A 38 -3.48 7.62 -4.19
CA LEU A 38 -3.94 8.83 -4.88
C LEU A 38 -5.46 8.85 -5.03
N THR A 39 -6.06 7.71 -5.38
CA THR A 39 -7.52 7.58 -5.49
C THR A 39 -8.21 7.81 -4.14
N LEU A 40 -7.64 7.30 -3.05
CA LEU A 40 -8.19 7.53 -1.70
C LEU A 40 -8.11 9.02 -1.32
N LEU A 41 -7.03 9.70 -1.65
CA LEU A 41 -6.90 11.14 -1.42
C LEU A 41 -7.94 11.93 -2.21
N LEU A 42 -8.14 11.58 -3.48
CA LEU A 42 -9.16 12.21 -4.31
C LEU A 42 -10.56 12.01 -3.70
N GLY A 43 -10.85 10.80 -3.25
CA GLY A 43 -12.12 10.47 -2.59
C GLY A 43 -12.35 11.31 -1.34
N ALA A 44 -11.33 11.50 -0.52
CA ALA A 44 -11.42 12.30 0.70
C ALA A 44 -11.69 13.78 0.38
N VAL A 45 -11.07 14.32 -0.67
CA VAL A 45 -11.32 15.69 -1.12
C VAL A 45 -12.76 15.83 -1.61
N ARG A 46 -13.24 14.89 -2.42
CA ARG A 46 -14.60 14.91 -2.94
C ARG A 46 -15.66 14.78 -1.85
N ALA A 47 -15.36 14.04 -0.80
CA ALA A 47 -16.24 13.89 0.35
C ALA A 47 -16.19 15.08 1.32
N GLY A 48 -15.32 16.07 1.08
CA GLY A 48 -15.18 17.22 1.96
C GLY A 48 -14.39 16.95 3.24
N GLU A 49 -13.73 15.80 3.33
CA GLU A 49 -12.97 15.40 4.53
C GLU A 49 -11.57 16.00 4.56
N LEU A 50 -11.05 16.40 3.41
CA LEU A 50 -9.70 16.90 3.25
C LEU A 50 -9.65 17.98 2.18
N GLY A 51 -8.89 19.05 2.43
CA GLY A 51 -8.67 20.09 1.43
C GLY A 51 -7.72 19.62 0.32
N GLU A 52 -7.90 20.14 -0.88
CA GLU A 52 -7.09 19.76 -2.03
C GLU A 52 -5.60 20.06 -1.83
N THR A 53 -5.27 21.22 -1.28
CA THR A 53 -3.87 21.60 -1.01
C THR A 53 -3.21 20.61 -0.08
N GLU A 54 -3.89 20.22 1.01
CA GLU A 54 -3.37 19.24 1.96
C GLU A 54 -3.26 17.86 1.33
N ALA A 55 -4.24 17.45 0.50
CA ALA A 55 -4.19 16.18 -0.20
C ALA A 55 -2.94 16.09 -1.10
N LEU A 56 -2.67 17.13 -1.87
CA LEU A 56 -1.51 17.17 -2.75
C LEU A 56 -0.20 17.22 -1.97
N ALA A 57 -0.18 17.90 -0.83
CA ALA A 57 0.99 17.92 0.05
C ALA A 57 1.28 16.52 0.62
N ARG A 58 0.25 15.78 1.01
CA ARG A 58 0.40 14.39 1.47
C ARG A 58 0.89 13.49 0.35
N HIS A 59 0.39 13.69 -0.87
CA HIS A 59 0.87 12.95 -2.04
C HIS A 59 2.37 13.18 -2.25
N GLU A 60 2.84 14.43 -2.15
CA GLU A 60 4.26 14.73 -2.27
C GLU A 60 5.09 14.00 -1.21
N ARG A 61 4.67 14.06 0.06
CA ARG A 61 5.36 13.35 1.13
C ARG A 61 5.38 11.84 0.91
N MET A 62 4.30 11.29 0.33
CA MET A 62 4.23 9.88 -0.02
C MET A 62 5.31 9.48 -1.03
N THR A 63 5.57 10.34 -2.02
CA THR A 63 6.60 10.05 -3.03
C THR A 63 8.01 10.09 -2.46
N GLU A 64 8.21 10.80 -1.36
CA GLU A 64 9.50 10.90 -0.68
C GLU A 64 9.77 9.72 0.26
N LEU A 65 8.75 8.98 0.66
CA LEU A 65 8.91 7.84 1.55
C LEU A 65 9.66 6.72 0.83
N LYS A 66 10.74 6.25 1.45
CA LYS A 66 11.53 5.15 0.89
C LYS A 66 10.76 3.84 1.00
N MET A 67 10.45 3.26 -0.16
CA MET A 67 9.66 2.05 -0.23
C MET A 67 10.05 1.27 -1.48
N ARG A 68 10.20 -0.05 -1.35
CA ARG A 68 10.47 -0.92 -2.49
C ARG A 68 9.14 -1.35 -3.12
N LEU A 69 8.99 -1.06 -4.40
CA LEU A 69 7.78 -1.43 -5.14
C LEU A 69 8.06 -2.65 -6.01
N LEU A 70 7.12 -3.58 -6.03
CA LEU A 70 7.21 -4.83 -6.78
C LEU A 70 5.99 -5.01 -7.67
N GLY A 71 6.22 -5.57 -8.86
CA GLY A 71 5.15 -5.79 -9.82
C GLY A 71 5.60 -6.69 -10.96
N ASP A 72 6.47 -7.66 -10.65
CA ASP A 72 7.02 -8.56 -11.64
C ASP A 72 6.04 -9.69 -12.00
N ARG A 73 6.46 -10.53 -12.95
CA ARG A 73 5.65 -11.65 -13.42
C ARG A 73 5.31 -12.63 -12.31
N VAL A 74 6.27 -12.92 -11.44
CA VAL A 74 6.09 -13.91 -10.37
C VAL A 74 5.07 -13.43 -9.36
N SER A 75 5.17 -12.17 -8.92
CA SER A 75 4.23 -11.63 -7.96
C SER A 75 2.81 -11.56 -8.53
N ARG A 76 2.66 -11.19 -9.80
CA ARG A 76 1.35 -11.14 -10.47
C ARG A 76 0.73 -12.51 -10.63
N ARG A 77 1.52 -13.52 -10.99
CA ARG A 77 1.03 -14.90 -11.09
C ARG A 77 0.61 -15.43 -9.72
N THR A 78 1.37 -15.14 -8.68
CA THR A 78 1.02 -15.51 -7.31
C THR A 78 -0.27 -14.85 -6.87
N ALA A 79 -0.44 -13.56 -7.18
CA ALA A 79 -1.67 -12.82 -6.90
C ALA A 79 -2.88 -13.44 -7.61
N TRP A 80 -2.72 -13.83 -8.88
CA TRP A 80 -3.77 -14.51 -9.62
C TRP A 80 -4.23 -15.77 -8.90
N LYS A 81 -3.29 -16.62 -8.48
CA LYS A 81 -3.61 -17.86 -7.75
C LYS A 81 -4.34 -17.58 -6.45
N ILE A 82 -3.87 -16.60 -5.67
CA ILE A 82 -4.51 -16.23 -4.40
C ILE A 82 -5.94 -15.78 -4.64
N ALA A 83 -6.16 -14.89 -5.61
CA ALA A 83 -7.50 -14.39 -5.94
C ALA A 83 -8.42 -15.52 -6.36
N ARG A 84 -7.94 -16.47 -7.17
CA ARG A 84 -8.72 -17.62 -7.61
C ARG A 84 -9.08 -18.54 -6.45
N GLU A 85 -8.14 -18.81 -5.56
CA GLU A 85 -8.38 -19.65 -4.38
C GLU A 85 -9.46 -19.07 -3.45
N HIS A 86 -9.53 -17.75 -3.36
CA HIS A 86 -10.48 -17.06 -2.48
C HIS A 86 -11.77 -16.62 -3.19
N GLY A 87 -11.86 -16.83 -4.50
CA GLY A 87 -13.02 -16.41 -5.27
C GLY A 87 -13.19 -14.90 -5.36
N TRP A 88 -12.09 -14.14 -5.33
CA TRP A 88 -12.13 -12.68 -5.40
C TRP A 88 -12.30 -12.19 -6.83
N ASP A 89 -13.05 -11.09 -7.00
CA ASP A 89 -13.32 -10.49 -8.29
C ASP A 89 -12.15 -9.66 -8.82
N THR A 90 -11.26 -9.22 -7.93
CA THR A 90 -10.09 -8.42 -8.29
C THR A 90 -8.82 -9.04 -7.71
N THR A 91 -7.67 -8.62 -8.24
CA THR A 91 -6.36 -9.07 -7.75
C THR A 91 -5.72 -8.08 -6.79
N TYR A 92 -6.38 -6.97 -6.45
CA TYR A 92 -5.73 -5.90 -5.69
C TYR A 92 -5.22 -6.35 -4.32
N ASP A 93 -6.09 -6.91 -3.48
CA ASP A 93 -5.67 -7.42 -2.18
C ASP A 93 -4.71 -8.60 -2.32
N ALA A 94 -4.94 -9.42 -3.35
CA ALA A 94 -4.07 -10.55 -3.63
C ALA A 94 -2.64 -10.11 -4.01
N GLU A 95 -2.48 -8.95 -4.64
CA GLU A 95 -1.16 -8.41 -4.97
C GLU A 95 -0.37 -8.07 -3.71
N TYR A 96 -1.03 -7.53 -2.69
CA TYR A 96 -0.38 -7.29 -1.38
C TYR A 96 0.02 -8.60 -0.71
N LEU A 97 -0.85 -9.58 -0.70
CA LEU A 97 -0.55 -10.89 -0.12
C LEU A 97 0.56 -11.60 -0.87
N ALA A 98 0.60 -11.45 -2.20
CA ALA A 98 1.66 -12.05 -3.02
C ALA A 98 3.02 -11.43 -2.69
N VAL A 99 3.10 -10.12 -2.58
CA VAL A 99 4.33 -9.42 -2.21
C VAL A 99 4.76 -9.85 -0.80
N CYS A 100 3.81 -9.95 0.12
CA CYS A 100 4.10 -10.40 1.48
C CYS A 100 4.71 -11.81 1.49
N ARG A 101 4.08 -12.74 0.77
CA ARG A 101 4.54 -14.13 0.68
C ARG A 101 5.95 -14.24 0.08
N LEU A 102 6.22 -13.44 -0.95
CA LEU A 102 7.46 -13.56 -1.72
C LEU A 102 8.62 -12.76 -1.15
N GLN A 103 8.35 -11.60 -0.52
CA GLN A 103 9.38 -10.61 -0.24
C GLN A 103 9.34 -10.00 1.16
N ALA A 104 8.38 -10.36 2.01
CA ALA A 104 8.22 -9.70 3.29
C ALA A 104 8.06 -10.65 4.46
N ASP A 105 8.29 -10.12 5.67
CA ASP A 105 8.12 -10.85 6.91
C ASP A 105 6.69 -10.74 7.44
N ALA A 106 6.01 -9.62 7.17
CA ALA A 106 4.66 -9.38 7.67
C ALA A 106 3.94 -8.33 6.84
N LEU A 107 2.61 -8.37 6.89
CA LEU A 107 1.74 -7.32 6.36
C LEU A 107 1.26 -6.48 7.54
N VAL A 108 1.41 -5.16 7.42
CA VAL A 108 0.91 -4.20 8.41
C VAL A 108 -0.19 -3.38 7.77
N THR A 109 -1.36 -3.38 8.38
CA THR A 109 -2.52 -2.67 7.85
C THR A 109 -3.35 -2.02 8.95
N VAL A 110 -3.94 -0.87 8.64
CA VAL A 110 -4.94 -0.21 9.48
C VAL A 110 -6.37 -0.60 9.04
N ASP A 111 -6.50 -1.35 7.96
CA ASP A 111 -7.78 -1.81 7.42
C ASP A 111 -8.16 -3.15 8.04
N GLU A 112 -9.16 -3.13 8.93
CA GLU A 112 -9.63 -4.33 9.62
C GLU A 112 -10.24 -5.36 8.67
N ALA A 113 -10.70 -4.92 7.51
CA ALA A 113 -11.31 -5.82 6.50
C ALA A 113 -10.28 -6.56 5.66
N PHE A 114 -9.02 -6.12 5.71
CA PHE A 114 -7.96 -6.80 4.98
C PHE A 114 -7.68 -8.15 5.65
#